data_275eab07926de865ebb15d4921d414a8
#
_entry.id   275eab07926de865ebb15d4921d414a8
#
_cell.length_a   1.000
_cell.length_b   1.000
_cell.length_c   1.000
_cell.angle_alpha   90.00
_cell.angle_beta   90.00
_cell.angle_gamma   90.00
#
_symmetry.space_group_name_H-M   'P 1'
#
loop_
_entity.id
_entity.type
_entity.pdbx_description
1 polymer ?
#
loop_
_entity_poly.entity_id
_entity_poly.type
_entity_poly.pdbx_seq_one_letter_code
_entity_poly.pdbx_strand_id
1 'polypeptide(L)'
;MQKPYTHTTWRVKAGSEDEFVKRWSEWVDWSHREGLEAPALLLRDLENPQAFISFGPWANMAAVRSWRALAGYQERVARLSEVLDSFEPRTLEIVARR
;
A
#
# COMPACT_ATOMS: atom_id res chain seq x y z
N MET A 1 2.28 -5.49 22.55
CA MET A 1 1.21 -5.55 21.52
C MET A 1 1.83 -5.46 20.15
N GLN A 2 1.35 -6.27 19.19
CA GLN A 2 1.88 -6.26 17.85
C GLN A 2 1.44 -5.02 17.09
N LYS A 3 2.38 -4.45 16.31
CA LYS A 3 2.03 -3.37 15.41
C LYS A 3 1.30 -3.94 14.19
N PRO A 4 0.25 -3.27 13.71
CA PRO A 4 -0.41 -3.71 12.49
C PRO A 4 0.43 -3.35 11.26
N TYR A 5 0.27 -4.15 10.21
CA TYR A 5 0.80 -3.87 8.89
C TYR A 5 -0.36 -3.71 7.93
N THR A 6 -0.36 -2.66 7.13
CA THR A 6 -1.24 -2.64 5.98
C THR A 6 -0.56 -3.36 4.82
N HIS A 7 -1.34 -4.11 4.08
CA HIS A 7 -0.86 -4.95 2.98
C HIS A 7 -1.85 -4.80 1.83
N THR A 8 -1.36 -4.71 0.62
CA THR A 8 -2.22 -4.65 -0.55
C THR A 8 -1.64 -5.52 -1.65
N THR A 9 -2.49 -6.31 -2.29
CA THR A 9 -2.15 -6.95 -3.55
C THR A 9 -2.65 -6.05 -4.67
N TRP A 10 -1.81 -5.83 -5.67
CA TRP A 10 -2.07 -4.93 -6.78
C TRP A 10 -1.98 -5.68 -8.09
N ARG A 11 -2.99 -5.53 -8.94
CA ARG A 11 -2.92 -6.03 -10.32
C ARG A 11 -2.88 -4.80 -11.22
N VAL A 12 -1.76 -4.59 -11.87
CA VAL A 12 -1.49 -3.38 -12.64
C VAL A 12 -1.82 -3.63 -14.12
N LYS A 13 -2.39 -2.64 -14.79
CA LYS A 13 -2.64 -2.71 -16.23
C LYS A 13 -1.34 -2.91 -16.99
N ALA A 14 -1.38 -3.79 -18.00
CA ALA A 14 -0.21 -4.03 -18.84
C ALA A 14 0.27 -2.71 -19.46
N GLY A 15 1.56 -2.44 -19.32
CA GLY A 15 2.17 -1.21 -19.83
C GLY A 15 2.15 -0.04 -18.86
N SER A 16 1.47 -0.17 -17.72
CA SER A 16 1.37 0.90 -16.72
C SER A 16 2.23 0.63 -15.48
N GLU A 17 3.13 -0.35 -15.54
CA GLU A 17 3.89 -0.77 -14.37
C GLU A 17 4.78 0.37 -13.82
N ASP A 18 5.48 1.08 -14.69
CA ASP A 18 6.35 2.17 -14.22
C ASP A 18 5.54 3.34 -13.65
N GLU A 19 4.42 3.67 -14.28
CA GLU A 19 3.53 4.72 -13.78
C GLU A 19 2.95 4.33 -12.44
N PHE A 20 2.60 3.04 -12.25
CA PHE A 20 2.11 2.56 -10.96
C PHE A 20 3.15 2.74 -9.87
N VAL A 21 4.41 2.35 -10.12
CA VAL A 21 5.48 2.50 -9.12
C VAL A 21 5.64 3.97 -8.72
N LYS A 22 5.57 4.88 -9.68
CA LYS A 22 5.65 6.32 -9.40
C LYS A 22 4.49 6.78 -8.52
N ARG A 23 3.26 6.43 -8.88
CA ARG A 23 2.07 6.84 -8.11
C ARG A 23 2.03 6.19 -6.73
N TRP A 24 2.46 4.92 -6.63
CA TRP A 24 2.57 4.24 -5.34
C TRP A 24 3.57 4.95 -4.43
N SER A 25 4.72 5.32 -4.97
CA SER A 25 5.75 6.02 -4.20
C SER A 25 5.25 7.37 -3.67
N GLU A 26 4.55 8.15 -4.49
CA GLU A 26 3.95 9.40 -4.07
C GLU A 26 2.88 9.19 -2.97
N TRP A 27 2.07 8.14 -3.12
CA TRP A 27 1.06 7.78 -2.15
C TRP A 27 1.69 7.39 -0.82
N VAL A 28 2.77 6.63 -0.85
CA VAL A 28 3.50 6.22 0.35
C VAL A 28 4.17 7.42 1.02
N ASP A 29 4.78 8.32 0.25
CA ASP A 29 5.37 9.54 0.81
C ASP A 29 4.33 10.36 1.58
N TRP A 30 3.13 10.51 1.01
CA TRP A 30 2.03 11.16 1.70
C TRP A 30 1.61 10.37 2.95
N SER A 31 1.51 9.04 2.82
CA SER A 31 1.09 8.17 3.93
C SER A 31 2.08 8.22 5.09
N HIS A 32 3.38 8.37 4.82
CA HIS A 32 4.39 8.56 5.87
C HIS A 32 4.12 9.83 6.69
N ARG A 33 3.65 10.88 6.03
CA ARG A 33 3.28 12.12 6.74
C ARG A 33 2.02 11.94 7.58
N GLU A 34 1.22 10.92 7.26
CA GLU A 34 -0.05 10.64 7.93
C GLU A 34 0.03 9.48 8.92
N GLY A 35 1.23 8.94 9.19
CA GLY A 35 1.42 7.95 10.23
C GLY A 35 1.97 6.59 9.80
N LEU A 36 2.07 6.32 8.50
CA LEU A 36 2.73 5.08 8.04
C LEU A 36 4.20 5.13 8.45
N GLU A 37 4.67 4.09 9.13
CA GLU A 37 6.06 4.02 9.56
C GLU A 37 6.93 3.42 8.46
N ALA A 38 8.22 3.68 8.52
CA ALA A 38 9.18 3.15 7.57
C ALA A 38 9.76 1.83 8.09
N PRO A 39 10.16 0.92 7.19
CA PRO A 39 10.05 1.05 5.76
C PRO A 39 8.72 0.50 5.24
N ALA A 40 8.19 1.10 4.18
CA ALA A 40 7.13 0.50 3.39
C ALA A 40 7.77 -0.09 2.13
N LEU A 41 7.35 -1.29 1.74
CA LEU A 41 7.98 -2.00 0.64
C LEU A 41 6.94 -2.34 -0.43
N LEU A 42 7.37 -2.21 -1.68
CA LEU A 42 6.61 -2.66 -2.84
C LEU A 42 7.42 -3.74 -3.53
N LEU A 43 6.84 -4.90 -3.71
CA LEU A 43 7.49 -6.05 -4.34
C LEU A 43 6.76 -6.40 -5.64
N ARG A 44 7.53 -6.73 -6.67
CA ARG A 44 6.99 -7.22 -7.94
C ARG A 44 7.18 -8.72 -8.02
N ASP A 45 6.14 -9.41 -8.48
CA ASP A 45 6.25 -10.84 -8.79
C ASP A 45 7.16 -11.02 -10.02
N LEU A 46 8.24 -11.76 -9.88
CA LEU A 46 9.21 -11.96 -10.97
C LEU A 46 8.64 -12.82 -12.10
N GLU A 47 7.61 -13.61 -11.82
CA GLU A 47 6.98 -14.47 -12.82
C GLU A 47 5.73 -13.85 -13.44
N ASN A 48 5.21 -12.77 -12.80
CA ASN A 48 4.04 -12.06 -13.30
C ASN A 48 4.23 -10.56 -13.09
N PRO A 49 4.82 -9.86 -14.07
CA PRO A 49 5.22 -8.46 -13.88
C PRO A 49 4.08 -7.48 -13.58
N GLN A 50 2.83 -7.87 -13.82
CA GLN A 50 1.67 -7.03 -13.50
C GLN A 50 1.20 -7.21 -12.06
N ALA A 51 1.72 -8.20 -11.33
CA ALA A 51 1.34 -8.48 -9.96
C ALA A 51 2.37 -7.91 -8.99
N PHE A 52 1.87 -7.08 -8.06
CA PHE A 52 2.69 -6.48 -7.02
C PHE A 52 2.04 -6.73 -5.66
N ILE A 53 2.85 -6.70 -4.61
CA ILE A 53 2.35 -6.62 -3.24
C ILE A 53 3.08 -5.49 -2.54
N SER A 54 2.40 -4.87 -1.56
CA SER A 54 3.04 -3.86 -0.74
C SER A 54 2.63 -4.04 0.71
N PHE A 55 3.49 -3.60 1.63
CA PHE A 55 3.15 -3.60 3.04
C PHE A 55 3.99 -2.57 3.79
N GLY A 56 3.46 -2.13 4.91
CA GLY A 56 4.15 -1.19 5.78
C GLY A 56 3.55 -1.17 7.18
N PRO A 57 4.37 -0.86 8.19
CA PRO A 57 3.93 -0.90 9.59
C PRO A 57 3.28 0.40 10.05
N TRP A 58 2.41 0.27 11.04
CA TRP A 58 1.74 1.40 11.70
C TRP A 58 1.89 1.25 13.21
N ALA A 59 1.80 2.37 13.92
CA ALA A 59 1.92 2.35 15.37
C ALA A 59 0.80 1.54 16.04
N ASN A 60 -0.43 1.69 15.53
CA ASN A 60 -1.61 1.01 16.06
C ASN A 60 -2.77 1.09 15.06
N MET A 61 -3.87 0.40 15.38
CA MET A 61 -5.06 0.38 14.51
C MET A 61 -5.76 1.73 14.42
N ALA A 62 -5.69 2.54 15.49
CA ALA A 62 -6.29 3.88 15.45
C ALA A 62 -5.64 4.74 14.35
N ALA A 63 -4.31 4.65 14.20
CA ALA A 63 -3.58 5.36 13.16
C ALA A 63 -4.01 4.88 11.76
N VAL A 64 -4.19 3.58 11.58
CA VAL A 64 -4.66 3.02 10.30
C VAL A 64 -6.06 3.54 9.97
N ARG A 65 -6.97 3.51 10.95
CA ARG A 65 -8.34 3.98 10.74
C ARG A 65 -8.40 5.47 10.42
N SER A 66 -7.60 6.27 11.12
CA SER A 66 -7.52 7.72 10.86
C SER A 66 -7.05 8.01 9.45
N TRP A 67 -6.01 7.31 8.99
CA TRP A 67 -5.47 7.45 7.64
C TRP A 67 -6.52 7.12 6.58
N ARG A 68 -7.22 6.00 6.75
CA ARG A 68 -8.28 5.59 5.80
C ARG A 68 -9.46 6.53 5.76
N ALA A 69 -9.70 7.29 6.83
CA ALA A 69 -10.81 8.24 6.91
C ALA A 69 -10.49 9.60 6.28
N LEU A 70 -9.23 9.87 5.93
CA LEU A 70 -8.85 11.13 5.32
C LEU A 70 -9.39 11.23 3.89
N ALA A 71 -9.87 12.42 3.52
CA ALA A 71 -10.28 12.68 2.14
C ALA A 71 -9.12 12.43 1.17
N GLY A 72 -7.90 12.77 1.58
CA GLY A 72 -6.70 12.52 0.79
C GLY A 72 -6.43 11.05 0.49
N TYR A 73 -6.86 10.13 1.37
CA TYR A 73 -6.76 8.70 1.11
C TYR A 73 -7.60 8.31 -0.11
N GLN A 74 -8.86 8.70 -0.11
CA GLN A 74 -9.80 8.38 -1.20
C GLN A 74 -9.33 8.95 -2.54
N GLU A 75 -8.87 10.20 -2.53
CA GLU A 75 -8.38 10.87 -3.73
C GLU A 75 -7.18 10.15 -4.33
N ARG A 76 -6.24 9.72 -3.48
CA ARG A 76 -5.02 9.07 -3.93
C ARG A 76 -5.27 7.63 -4.37
N VAL A 77 -6.16 6.92 -3.71
CA VAL A 77 -6.57 5.58 -4.13
C VAL A 77 -7.25 5.64 -5.50
N ALA A 78 -8.09 6.67 -5.74
CA ALA A 78 -8.72 6.86 -7.04
C ALA A 78 -7.66 7.04 -8.15
N ARG A 79 -6.60 7.81 -7.88
CA ARG A 79 -5.51 8.00 -8.84
C ARG A 79 -4.75 6.70 -9.10
N LEU A 80 -4.50 5.91 -8.05
CA LEU A 80 -3.89 4.60 -8.24
C LEU A 80 -4.77 3.68 -9.09
N SER A 81 -6.07 3.71 -8.86
CA SER A 81 -7.02 2.86 -9.56
C SER A 81 -7.01 3.06 -11.07
N GLU A 82 -6.61 4.25 -11.53
CA GLU A 82 -6.53 4.54 -12.98
C GLU A 82 -5.56 3.63 -13.72
N VAL A 83 -4.56 3.10 -13.03
CA VAL A 83 -3.53 2.23 -13.63
C VAL A 83 -3.66 0.78 -13.16
N LEU A 84 -4.78 0.44 -12.50
CA LEU A 84 -4.99 -0.89 -11.92
C LEU A 84 -6.15 -1.62 -12.59
N ASP A 85 -6.01 -2.94 -12.71
CA ASP A 85 -7.13 -3.82 -13.01
C ASP A 85 -7.90 -4.13 -11.73
N SER A 86 -7.18 -4.30 -10.61
CA SER A 86 -7.78 -4.58 -9.32
C SER A 86 -6.77 -4.37 -8.20
N PHE A 87 -7.26 -4.26 -6.97
CA PHE A 87 -6.40 -4.26 -5.78
C PHE A 87 -7.20 -4.79 -4.59
N GLU A 88 -6.48 -5.34 -3.62
CA GLU A 88 -7.11 -5.89 -2.42
C GLU A 88 -6.30 -5.49 -1.19
N PRO A 89 -6.80 -4.54 -0.39
CA PRO A 89 -6.13 -4.13 0.84
C PRO A 89 -6.47 -5.06 2.01
N ARG A 90 -5.52 -5.25 2.91
CA ARG A 90 -5.70 -6.02 4.14
C ARG A 90 -4.94 -5.36 5.27
N THR A 91 -5.35 -5.66 6.49
CA THR A 91 -4.61 -5.27 7.69
C THR A 91 -4.19 -6.55 8.38
N LEU A 92 -2.90 -6.67 8.64
CA LEU A 92 -2.27 -7.91 9.10
C LEU A 92 -1.47 -7.66 10.38
N GLU A 93 -1.17 -8.73 11.11
CA GLU A 93 -0.26 -8.67 12.25
C GLU A 93 0.83 -9.72 12.09
N ILE A 94 1.99 -9.44 12.69
CA ILE A 94 3.06 -10.44 12.74
C ILE A 94 2.68 -11.45 13.82
N VAL A 95 2.62 -12.73 13.45
CA VAL A 95 2.32 -13.81 14.41
C VAL A 95 3.52 -14.71 14.67
N ALA A 96 4.58 -14.53 13.90
CA ALA A 96 5.83 -15.26 14.12
C ALA A 96 7.00 -14.47 13.54
N ARG A 97 8.13 -14.52 14.22
CA ARG A 97 9.39 -13.89 13.78
C ARG A 97 10.51 -14.87 14.11
N ARG A 98 11.32 -15.24 13.12
CA ARG A 98 12.39 -16.24 13.27
C ARG A 98 13.75 -15.62 13.11
#